data_da51a454be3f30c97525295b46487215
#
_entry.id   da51a454be3f30c97525295b46487215
#
_cell.length_a   1.000
_cell.length_b   1.000
_cell.length_c   1.000
_cell.angle_alpha   90.00
_cell.angle_beta   90.00
_cell.angle_gamma   90.00
#
_symmetry.space_group_name_H-M   'P 1'
#
loop_
_entity.id
_entity.type
_entity.pdbx_description
1 polymer ?
#
loop_
_entity_poly.entity_id
_entity_poly.type
_entity_poly.pdbx_seq_one_letter_code
_entity_poly.pdbx_strand_id
1 'polypeptide(L)'
;MKRPRPGPGRPPVHSETWSKVSVVLFDRQILHLDRLSTVNRARSGKFLNRAEIIRALIDGLIDSGMDISNAGSEADLRARVARRLGTPYR
;
A
#
# COMPACT_ATOMS: atom_id res chain seq x y z
N MET A 1 27.25 -8.57 -0.64
CA MET A 1 26.70 -8.72 -0.93
C MET A 1 25.89 -8.48 -1.31
N LYS A 2 25.68 -8.48 -1.54
CA LYS A 2 24.94 -8.33 -2.01
C LYS A 2 23.84 -8.51 -1.95
N ARG A 3 23.26 -8.15 -2.02
CA ARG A 3 22.10 -8.37 -2.03
C ARG A 3 21.71 -9.48 -2.62
N PRO A 4 20.93 -10.12 -2.12
CA PRO A 4 20.54 -11.24 -2.85
C PRO A 4 19.89 -10.82 -4.07
N ARG A 5 20.10 -11.47 -4.99
CA ARG A 5 19.61 -11.14 -6.14
C ARG A 5 18.41 -11.71 -6.36
N PRO A 6 17.53 -11.08 -6.88
CA PRO A 6 16.31 -11.66 -7.30
C PRO A 6 16.54 -12.78 -8.22
N GLY A 7 15.61 -13.58 -8.37
CA GLY A 7 15.74 -14.66 -9.29
C GLY A 7 16.10 -14.18 -10.65
N PRO A 8 16.82 -14.98 -11.37
CA PRO A 8 17.23 -14.62 -12.69
C PRO A 8 16.04 -14.40 -13.58
N GLY A 9 16.13 -13.49 -14.47
CA GLY A 9 15.11 -13.24 -15.41
C GLY A 9 13.94 -12.45 -14.88
N ARG A 10 13.97 -12.13 -13.60
CA ARG A 10 12.94 -11.35 -13.05
C ARG A 10 13.39 -9.95 -12.90
N PRO A 11 12.67 -8.97 -13.41
CA PRO A 11 13.09 -7.60 -13.20
C PRO A 11 13.04 -7.28 -11.73
N PRO A 12 13.95 -6.50 -11.25
CA PRO A 12 13.90 -6.13 -9.86
C PRO A 12 12.65 -5.33 -9.60
N VAL A 13 11.90 -5.73 -8.62
CA VAL A 13 10.76 -4.98 -8.19
C VAL A 13 11.22 -3.71 -7.52
N HIS A 14 12.36 -3.80 -6.88
CA HIS A 14 12.89 -2.66 -6.16
C HIS A 14 14.12 -2.14 -6.84
N SER A 15 13.90 -1.31 -7.86
CA SER A 15 15.03 -0.66 -8.53
C SER A 15 15.57 0.47 -7.69
N GLU A 16 14.84 0.90 -6.69
CA GLU A 16 15.27 1.95 -5.78
C GLU A 16 15.87 1.33 -4.54
N THR A 17 16.58 2.15 -3.78
CA THR A 17 17.07 1.73 -2.48
C THR A 17 15.87 1.46 -1.57
N TRP A 18 15.93 0.38 -0.84
CA TRP A 18 14.80 0.01 0.00
C TRP A 18 15.28 -0.50 1.35
N SER A 19 14.39 -0.45 2.30
CA SER A 19 14.63 -0.96 3.64
C SER A 19 13.42 -1.77 4.08
N LYS A 20 13.68 -2.72 4.95
CA LYS A 20 12.60 -3.53 5.48
C LYS A 20 12.13 -2.90 6.78
N VAL A 21 10.85 -2.65 6.89
CA VAL A 21 10.28 -2.10 8.12
C VAL A 21 9.12 -2.97 8.56
N SER A 22 8.86 -2.97 9.86
CA SER A 22 7.76 -3.74 10.42
C SER A 22 6.68 -2.80 10.90
N VAL A 23 5.45 -3.18 10.65
CA VAL A 23 4.29 -2.41 11.06
C VAL A 23 3.26 -3.36 11.65
N VAL A 24 2.65 -2.97 12.74
CA VAL A 24 1.56 -3.74 13.31
C VAL A 24 0.28 -3.35 12.60
N LEU A 25 -0.45 -4.33 12.10
CA LEU A 25 -1.75 -4.10 11.49
C LEU A 25 -2.79 -4.84 12.29
N PHE A 26 -3.98 -4.27 12.38
CA PHE A 26 -5.09 -4.95 13.03
C PHE A 26 -5.63 -6.03 12.11
N ASP A 27 -6.22 -7.05 12.70
CA ASP A 27 -6.74 -8.17 11.91
C ASP A 27 -7.73 -7.73 10.84
N ARG A 28 -8.58 -6.75 11.15
CA ARG A 28 -9.53 -6.26 10.14
C ARG A 28 -8.85 -5.62 8.95
N GLN A 29 -7.68 -5.03 9.18
CA GLN A 29 -6.91 -4.42 8.11
C GLN A 29 -6.27 -5.48 7.22
N ILE A 30 -5.73 -6.51 7.86
CA ILE A 30 -5.14 -7.62 7.13
C ILE A 30 -6.21 -8.31 6.28
N LEU A 31 -7.38 -8.53 6.87
CA LEU A 31 -8.48 -9.15 6.15
C LEU A 31 -8.90 -8.31 4.94
N HIS A 32 -8.91 -7.01 5.10
CA HIS A 32 -9.28 -6.12 3.99
C HIS A 32 -8.27 -6.21 2.85
N LEU A 33 -6.98 -6.22 3.18
CA LEU A 33 -5.94 -6.35 2.16
C LEU A 33 -6.08 -7.68 1.42
N ASP A 34 -6.38 -8.75 2.15
CA ASP A 34 -6.53 -10.05 1.53
C ASP A 34 -7.76 -10.11 0.63
N ARG A 35 -8.82 -9.42 1.01
CA ARG A 35 -10.00 -9.32 0.15
C ARG A 35 -9.69 -8.58 -1.13
N LEU A 36 -8.92 -7.49 -1.03
CA LEU A 36 -8.53 -6.75 -2.22
C LEU A 36 -7.74 -7.63 -3.16
N SER A 37 -6.83 -8.44 -2.61
CA SER A 37 -6.05 -9.36 -3.42
C SER A 37 -6.95 -10.35 -4.15
N THR A 38 -7.91 -10.91 -3.43
CA THR A 38 -8.82 -11.91 -3.99
C THR A 38 -9.71 -11.33 -5.07
N VAL A 39 -10.30 -10.18 -4.79
CA VAL A 39 -11.21 -9.54 -5.75
C VAL A 39 -10.45 -9.10 -6.99
N ASN A 40 -9.26 -8.54 -6.80
CA ASN A 40 -8.48 -8.10 -7.93
C ASN A 40 -8.09 -9.28 -8.83
N ARG A 41 -7.71 -10.39 -8.20
CA ARG A 41 -7.36 -11.57 -8.95
C ARG A 41 -8.55 -12.09 -9.76
N ALA A 42 -9.72 -12.09 -9.15
CA ALA A 42 -10.94 -12.55 -9.82
C ALA A 42 -11.30 -11.69 -11.01
N ARG A 43 -11.07 -10.40 -10.91
CA ARG A 43 -11.45 -9.46 -11.97
C ARG A 43 -10.41 -9.26 -13.04
N SER A 44 -9.15 -9.15 -12.64
CA SER A 44 -8.09 -8.85 -13.60
C SER A 44 -7.24 -10.05 -13.95
N GLY A 45 -7.38 -11.13 -13.21
CA GLY A 45 -6.52 -12.28 -13.38
C GLY A 45 -5.14 -12.13 -12.79
N LYS A 46 -4.87 -11.00 -12.18
CA LYS A 46 -3.55 -10.73 -11.61
C LYS A 46 -3.59 -10.68 -10.11
N PHE A 47 -2.60 -11.26 -9.50
CA PHE A 47 -2.52 -11.31 -8.05
C PHE A 47 -1.65 -10.16 -7.54
N LEU A 48 -2.17 -9.42 -6.58
CA LEU A 48 -1.41 -8.40 -5.87
C LEU A 48 -1.30 -8.87 -4.43
N ASN A 49 -0.09 -8.99 -3.93
CA ASN A 49 0.09 -9.39 -2.54
C ASN A 49 -0.03 -8.18 -1.62
N ARG A 50 -0.03 -8.43 -0.31
CA ARG A 50 -0.18 -7.37 0.68
C ARG A 50 0.83 -6.26 0.49
N ALA A 51 2.09 -6.63 0.29
CA ALA A 51 3.15 -5.63 0.17
C ALA A 51 2.94 -4.74 -1.04
N GLU A 52 2.52 -5.33 -2.15
CA GLU A 52 2.26 -4.56 -3.36
C GLU A 52 1.12 -3.59 -3.17
N ILE A 53 0.06 -4.03 -2.51
CA ILE A 53 -1.08 -3.16 -2.25
C ILE A 53 -0.66 -2.00 -1.35
N ILE A 54 0.07 -2.30 -0.28
CA ILE A 54 0.50 -1.27 0.65
C ILE A 54 1.41 -0.25 -0.03
N ARG A 55 2.37 -0.73 -0.82
CA ARG A 55 3.26 0.18 -1.54
C ARG A 55 2.50 1.05 -2.52
N ALA A 56 1.53 0.46 -3.22
CA ALA A 56 0.73 1.23 -4.17
C ALA A 56 -0.09 2.31 -3.47
N LEU A 57 -0.62 2.00 -2.30
CA LEU A 57 -1.38 2.99 -1.53
C LEU A 57 -0.49 4.12 -1.07
N ILE A 58 0.72 3.82 -0.64
CA ILE A 58 1.66 4.85 -0.23
C ILE A 58 2.06 5.70 -1.43
N ASP A 59 2.38 5.08 -2.53
CA ASP A 59 2.76 5.83 -3.73
C ASP A 59 1.60 6.69 -4.23
N GLY A 60 0.39 6.16 -4.16
CA GLY A 60 -0.78 6.94 -4.54
C GLY A 60 -0.93 8.18 -3.67
N LEU A 61 -0.67 8.02 -2.38
CA LEU A 61 -0.72 9.14 -1.46
C LEU A 61 0.34 10.19 -1.81
N ILE A 62 1.55 9.74 -2.08
CA ILE A 62 2.63 10.63 -2.48
C ILE A 62 2.26 11.38 -3.75
N ASP A 63 1.78 10.65 -4.74
CA ASP A 63 1.45 11.23 -6.04
C ASP A 63 0.29 12.21 -5.95
N SER A 64 -0.59 12.03 -4.98
CA SER A 64 -1.73 12.93 -4.82
C SER A 64 -1.32 14.31 -4.33
N GLY A 65 -0.11 14.43 -3.79
CA GLY A 65 0.34 15.70 -3.24
C GLY A 65 -0.38 16.14 -1.99
N MET A 66 -1.11 15.23 -1.36
CA MET A 66 -1.85 15.57 -0.16
C MET A 66 -0.92 15.95 0.97
N ASP A 67 -1.19 17.08 1.60
CA ASP A 67 -0.41 17.52 2.72
C ASP A 67 -0.98 16.96 4.02
N ILE A 68 -0.23 16.09 4.65
CA ILE A 68 -0.64 15.48 5.90
C ILE A 68 0.36 15.79 7.02
N SER A 69 1.20 16.80 6.79
CA SER A 69 2.29 17.08 7.71
C SER A 69 1.82 17.61 9.07
N ASN A 70 0.60 18.06 9.15
CA ASN A 70 0.08 18.61 10.40
C ASN A 70 -1.04 17.76 11.01
N ALA A 71 -1.09 16.50 10.66
CA ALA A 71 -2.06 15.61 11.27
C ALA A 71 -1.72 15.44 12.76
N GLY A 72 -2.72 15.57 13.61
CA GLY A 72 -2.51 15.54 15.05
C GLY A 72 -2.55 14.16 15.67
N SER A 73 -3.03 13.17 14.94
CA SER A 73 -3.14 11.82 15.46
C SER A 73 -3.38 10.87 14.30
N GLU A 74 -3.29 9.61 14.60
CA GLU A 74 -3.60 8.58 13.60
C GLU A 74 -5.05 8.72 13.13
N ALA A 75 -5.98 8.95 14.04
CA ALA A 75 -7.38 9.11 13.70
C ALA A 75 -7.61 10.33 12.81
N ASP A 76 -6.93 11.42 13.09
CA ASP A 76 -7.03 12.62 12.30
C ASP A 76 -6.51 12.37 10.89
N LEU A 77 -5.36 11.71 10.79
CA LEU A 77 -4.79 11.37 9.50
C LEU A 77 -5.74 10.48 8.71
N ARG A 78 -6.30 9.48 9.37
CA ARG A 78 -7.24 8.58 8.74
C ARG A 78 -8.44 9.33 8.16
N ALA A 79 -8.97 10.28 8.91
CA ALA A 79 -10.12 11.06 8.45
C ALA A 79 -9.76 11.91 7.24
N ARG A 80 -8.57 12.49 7.24
CA ARG A 80 -8.13 13.31 6.11
C ARG A 80 -7.97 12.49 4.84
N VAL A 81 -7.37 11.30 4.99
CA VAL A 81 -7.18 10.41 3.86
C VAL A 81 -8.55 9.98 3.30
N ALA A 82 -9.46 9.59 4.19
CA ALA A 82 -10.77 9.15 3.75
C ALA A 82 -11.49 10.25 2.97
N ARG A 83 -11.39 11.49 3.46
CA ARG A 83 -12.01 12.63 2.79
C ARG A 83 -11.39 12.86 1.42
N ARG A 84 -10.07 12.77 1.35
CA ARG A 84 -9.37 12.99 0.10
C ARG A 84 -9.71 11.92 -0.93
N LEU A 85 -9.95 10.70 -0.49
CA LEU A 85 -10.30 9.61 -1.39
C LEU A 85 -11.75 9.70 -1.89
N GLY A 86 -12.44 10.78 -1.53
CA GLY A 86 -13.73 11.02 -2.09
C GLY A 86 -14.81 10.16 -1.51
N THR A 87 -14.81 10.18 -0.23
CA THR A 87 -15.87 9.47 0.40
C THR A 87 -17.16 9.86 -0.19
N PRO A 88 -17.97 9.25 -0.44
CA PRO A 88 -19.08 9.50 -1.15
C PRO A 88 -20.32 9.97 -0.90
N TYR A 89 -19.89 9.56 -0.91
CA TYR A 89 -20.59 9.41 -1.19
C TYR A 89 -21.38 9.19 -0.99
N ARG A 90 -21.68 9.34 -0.98
CA ARG A 90 -22.32 9.12 -0.78
C ARG A 90 -22.76 9.13 -0.67
#